data_6caf8f0976b4e6c9123b535eacab384d
#
_entry.id   6caf8f0976b4e6c9123b535eacab384d
#
_cell.length_a   1.000
_cell.length_b   1.000
_cell.length_c   1.000
_cell.angle_alpha   90.00
_cell.angle_beta   90.00
_cell.angle_gamma   90.00
#
_symmetry.space_group_name_H-M   'P 1'
#
loop_
_entity.id
_entity.type
_entity.pdbx_description
1 polymer ?
#
loop_
_entity_poly.entity_id
_entity_poly.type
_entity_poly.pdbx_seq_one_letter_code
_entity_poly.pdbx_strand_id
1 'polypeptide(L)'
;HYIPSLVFQHIPMFEHYNVLKQVKKNEKGAIPAFRIHKGEYYKIDETKCVKGSVLLEPPSIPDINTGEFDALKEKGDVLGVYVGHDHKNSYVGKYDGIDIGFTQSSGFNVYGNGKERGVRCFIIDENDPTNYETYTRTYRQLCDGKLHKPVYDALAKVMPTTMDMAKPMIAKAVGIIIAIAAIIVILTKFL
;
A
#
# COMPACT_ATOMS: atom_id res chain seq x y z
N HIS A 1 -0.48 36.08 4.56
CA HIS A 1 -1.40 34.93 4.77
C HIS A 1 -0.95 33.79 3.90
N TYR A 2 -0.75 32.63 4.52
CA TYR A 2 -0.55 31.39 3.78
C TYR A 2 -1.92 30.81 3.42
N ILE A 3 -2.03 30.25 2.22
CA ILE A 3 -3.23 29.56 1.77
C ILE A 3 -3.03 28.08 2.13
N PRO A 4 -3.94 27.47 2.92
CA PRO A 4 -3.88 26.03 3.20
C PRO A 4 -3.85 25.22 1.91
N SER A 5 -2.97 24.22 1.86
CA SER A 5 -2.75 23.45 0.62
C SER A 5 -2.70 21.96 0.85
N LEU A 6 -3.08 21.19 -0.17
CA LEU A 6 -2.90 19.74 -0.26
C LEU A 6 -1.97 19.45 -1.43
N VAL A 7 -0.99 18.60 -1.22
CA VAL A 7 -0.05 18.15 -2.24
C VAL A 7 -0.50 16.79 -2.79
N PHE A 8 -0.56 16.69 -4.09
CA PHE A 8 -0.85 15.44 -4.81
C PHE A 8 0.32 15.13 -5.73
N GLN A 9 0.95 14.00 -5.49
CA GLN A 9 2.09 13.55 -6.31
C GLN A 9 2.04 12.04 -6.54
N HIS A 10 2.89 11.52 -7.43
CA HIS A 10 2.87 10.10 -7.76
C HIS A 10 3.76 9.29 -6.82
N ILE A 11 5.01 9.71 -6.63
CA ILE A 11 6.02 8.98 -5.86
C ILE A 11 5.91 9.34 -4.37
N PRO A 12 5.97 8.33 -3.45
CA PRO A 12 5.95 8.60 -2.02
C PRO A 12 7.27 9.19 -1.51
N MET A 13 7.18 10.00 -0.46
CA MET A 13 8.33 10.53 0.28
C MET A 13 8.82 9.51 1.33
N PHE A 14 10.00 9.74 1.89
CA PHE A 14 10.58 8.95 2.99
C PHE A 14 9.63 8.83 4.19
N GLU A 15 8.92 9.90 4.49
CA GLU A 15 8.05 10.07 5.65
C GLU A 15 6.81 9.18 5.60
N HIS A 16 6.51 8.56 4.47
CA HIS A 16 5.49 7.53 4.37
C HIS A 16 5.79 6.29 5.23
N TYR A 17 7.06 6.04 5.57
CA TYR A 17 7.43 5.01 6.55
C TYR A 17 7.24 5.48 8.00
N ASN A 18 7.28 6.80 8.30
CA ASN A 18 7.17 7.34 9.65
C ASN A 18 5.76 7.19 10.26
N VAL A 19 4.76 6.97 9.44
CA VAL A 19 3.38 6.66 9.88
C VAL A 19 3.12 5.16 9.97
N LEU A 20 4.14 4.33 9.71
CA LEU A 20 4.09 2.89 9.83
C LEU A 20 4.84 2.41 11.08
N LYS A 21 4.53 1.21 11.54
CA LYS A 21 5.20 0.56 12.66
C LYS A 21 6.19 -0.48 12.15
N GLN A 22 7.47 -0.33 12.49
CA GLN A 22 8.46 -1.37 12.27
C GLN A 22 8.18 -2.56 13.18
N VAL A 23 8.27 -3.77 12.64
CA VAL A 23 7.90 -5.02 13.31
C VAL A 23 8.85 -6.15 12.94
N LYS A 24 8.73 -7.29 13.64
CA LYS A 24 9.49 -8.49 13.30
C LYS A 24 8.89 -9.18 12.06
N LYS A 25 9.75 -9.89 11.30
CA LYS A 25 9.40 -10.59 10.05
C LYS A 25 8.16 -11.49 10.15
N ASN A 26 7.99 -12.19 11.27
CA ASN A 26 6.92 -13.16 11.49
C ASN A 26 5.70 -12.56 12.19
N GLU A 27 5.65 -11.27 12.39
CA GLU A 27 4.45 -10.62 12.94
C GLU A 27 3.32 -10.59 11.91
N LYS A 28 2.10 -10.82 12.37
CA LYS A 28 0.92 -10.82 11.49
C LYS A 28 0.76 -9.46 10.81
N GLY A 29 0.65 -9.47 9.48
CA GLY A 29 0.51 -8.26 8.67
C GLY A 29 1.84 -7.56 8.36
N ALA A 30 2.99 -8.15 8.73
CA ALA A 30 4.29 -7.61 8.39
C ALA A 30 4.55 -7.65 6.87
N ILE A 31 4.86 -6.51 6.29
CA ILE A 31 5.25 -6.34 4.89
C ILE A 31 6.75 -6.08 4.84
N PRO A 32 7.53 -6.86 4.04
CA PRO A 32 8.95 -6.60 3.88
C PRO A 32 9.17 -5.29 3.14
N ALA A 33 9.98 -4.42 3.70
CA ALA A 33 10.40 -3.19 3.04
C ALA A 33 11.51 -3.46 2.00
N PHE A 34 11.82 -2.49 1.16
CA PHE A 34 12.86 -2.63 0.15
C PHE A 34 13.70 -1.36 0.00
N ARG A 35 14.65 -1.34 -0.95
CA ARG A 35 15.61 -0.25 -1.14
C ARG A 35 16.39 0.02 0.14
N ILE A 36 16.40 1.25 0.62
CA ILE A 36 17.15 1.65 1.83
C ILE A 36 16.66 0.97 3.10
N HIS A 37 15.40 0.52 3.14
CA HIS A 37 14.81 -0.23 4.25
C HIS A 37 14.87 -1.76 4.08
N LYS A 38 15.69 -2.25 3.13
CA LYS A 38 15.82 -3.69 2.87
C LYS A 38 16.21 -4.46 4.13
N GLY A 39 15.41 -5.49 4.44
CA GLY A 39 15.59 -6.32 5.64
C GLY A 39 14.71 -5.93 6.80
N GLU A 40 14.08 -4.76 6.74
CA GLU A 40 13.08 -4.31 7.71
C GLU A 40 11.68 -4.76 7.30
N TYR A 41 10.76 -4.78 8.27
CA TYR A 41 9.37 -5.16 8.08
C TYR A 41 8.47 -4.12 8.75
N TYR A 42 7.38 -3.78 8.08
CA TYR A 42 6.44 -2.76 8.55
C TYR A 42 5.00 -3.24 8.47
N LYS A 43 4.17 -2.65 9.29
CA LYS A 43 2.70 -2.76 9.23
C LYS A 43 2.06 -1.41 9.52
N ILE A 44 0.75 -1.29 9.34
CA ILE A 44 0.01 -0.10 9.76
C ILE A 44 0.23 0.15 11.27
N ASP A 45 0.57 1.38 11.60
CA ASP A 45 0.55 1.87 12.98
C ASP A 45 -0.85 2.41 13.29
N GLU A 46 -1.64 1.61 14.01
CA GLU A 46 -3.04 1.96 14.34
C GLU A 46 -3.15 3.18 15.27
N THR A 47 -2.03 3.61 15.87
CA THR A 47 -1.99 4.82 16.72
C THR A 47 -1.78 6.10 15.90
N LYS A 48 -1.24 5.99 14.69
CA LYS A 48 -0.94 7.10 13.79
C LYS A 48 -1.88 7.15 12.59
N CYS A 49 -2.31 5.99 12.12
CA CYS A 49 -3.11 5.89 10.91
C CYS A 49 -4.61 5.81 11.21
N VAL A 50 -5.41 6.36 10.32
CA VAL A 50 -6.87 6.30 10.41
C VAL A 50 -7.36 4.86 10.30
N LYS A 51 -8.48 4.56 10.95
CA LYS A 51 -9.12 3.24 10.90
C LYS A 51 -9.46 2.84 9.46
N GLY A 52 -9.15 1.59 9.11
CA GLY A 52 -9.37 1.07 7.76
C GLY A 52 -8.18 1.28 6.82
N SER A 53 -7.06 1.81 7.32
CA SER A 53 -5.81 1.89 6.60
C SER A 53 -5.29 0.51 6.19
N VAL A 54 -4.72 0.40 4.98
CA VAL A 54 -4.25 -0.85 4.37
C VAL A 54 -2.84 -0.69 3.85
N LEU A 55 -1.93 -1.60 4.27
CA LEU A 55 -0.58 -1.75 3.75
C LEU A 55 -0.42 -3.19 3.23
N LEU A 56 -0.24 -3.35 1.92
CA LEU A 56 -0.10 -4.66 1.28
C LEU A 56 1.15 -4.78 0.40
N GLU A 57 1.88 -3.70 0.25
CA GLU A 57 3.17 -3.65 -0.41
C GLU A 57 4.03 -2.56 0.24
N PRO A 58 5.38 -2.66 0.15
CA PRO A 58 6.26 -1.65 0.74
C PRO A 58 6.11 -0.32 0.02
N PRO A 59 6.09 0.81 0.74
CA PRO A 59 6.17 2.13 0.13
C PRO A 59 7.41 2.28 -0.77
N SER A 60 7.20 2.60 -2.05
CA SER A 60 8.24 2.69 -3.08
C SER A 60 8.92 4.06 -3.08
N ILE A 61 9.51 4.44 -1.95
CA ILE A 61 10.23 5.71 -1.79
C ILE A 61 11.47 5.80 -2.67
N PRO A 62 11.98 7.01 -2.98
CA PRO A 62 13.26 7.22 -3.65
C PRO A 62 14.44 6.62 -2.87
N ASP A 63 15.61 6.52 -3.50
CA ASP A 63 16.83 6.05 -2.83
C ASP A 63 17.53 7.16 -2.03
N ILE A 64 17.25 8.42 -2.36
CA ILE A 64 17.88 9.61 -1.74
C ILE A 64 16.79 10.53 -1.23
N ASN A 65 16.86 10.91 0.06
CA ASN A 65 16.04 11.97 0.62
C ASN A 65 16.63 13.33 0.22
N THR A 66 15.86 14.11 -0.53
CA THR A 66 16.24 15.45 -0.98
C THR A 66 15.66 16.58 -0.10
N GLY A 67 15.05 16.25 1.05
CA GLY A 67 14.47 17.23 1.97
C GLY A 67 13.08 17.73 1.53
N GLU A 68 12.36 16.97 0.73
CA GLU A 68 11.03 17.35 0.23
C GLU A 68 10.05 17.63 1.37
N PHE A 69 9.98 16.77 2.37
CA PHE A 69 9.09 16.95 3.51
C PHE A 69 9.42 18.20 4.31
N ASP A 70 10.70 18.47 4.56
CA ASP A 70 11.14 19.65 5.29
C ASP A 70 10.76 20.94 4.54
N ALA A 71 10.92 20.94 3.21
CA ALA A 71 10.51 22.05 2.37
C ALA A 71 8.98 22.30 2.39
N LEU A 72 8.18 21.22 2.37
CA LEU A 72 6.72 21.31 2.45
C LEU A 72 6.25 21.80 3.83
N LYS A 73 6.98 21.44 4.88
CA LYS A 73 6.68 21.85 6.26
C LYS A 73 7.10 23.27 6.58
N GLU A 74 8.12 23.81 5.91
CA GLU A 74 8.80 25.07 6.28
C GLU A 74 7.83 26.23 6.53
N LYS A 75 6.79 26.38 5.70
CA LYS A 75 5.82 27.48 5.80
C LYS A 75 4.57 27.16 6.64
N GLY A 76 4.33 25.88 6.93
CA GLY A 76 3.20 25.44 7.74
C GLY A 76 1.83 25.58 7.07
N ASP A 77 1.79 25.71 5.74
CA ASP A 77 0.57 25.82 4.95
C ASP A 77 0.12 24.50 4.30
N VAL A 78 1.00 23.49 4.28
CA VAL A 78 0.68 22.16 3.76
C VAL A 78 -0.03 21.33 4.83
N LEU A 79 -1.29 20.97 4.56
CA LEU A 79 -2.12 20.18 5.46
C LEU A 79 -1.92 18.67 5.26
N GLY A 80 -1.63 18.25 4.02
CA GLY A 80 -1.44 16.85 3.71
C GLY A 80 -0.77 16.61 2.37
N VAL A 81 -0.09 15.46 2.26
CA VAL A 81 0.56 14.96 1.05
C VAL A 81 -0.03 13.60 0.71
N TYR A 82 -0.58 13.47 -0.49
CA TYR A 82 -1.25 12.27 -0.97
C TYR A 82 -0.58 11.73 -2.23
N VAL A 83 -0.28 10.43 -2.20
CA VAL A 83 0.47 9.76 -3.26
C VAL A 83 -0.26 8.56 -3.83
N GLY A 84 0.18 8.13 -5.01
CA GLY A 84 -0.23 6.90 -5.69
C GLY A 84 0.90 5.88 -5.72
N HIS A 85 1.34 5.46 -6.92
CA HIS A 85 2.44 4.54 -7.21
C HIS A 85 2.23 3.10 -6.73
N ASP A 86 2.09 2.88 -5.42
CA ASP A 86 1.89 1.54 -4.84
C ASP A 86 0.40 1.21 -4.87
N HIS A 87 0.03 0.30 -5.76
CA HIS A 87 -1.36 0.07 -6.17
C HIS A 87 -2.22 -0.60 -5.10
N LYS A 88 -1.59 -1.21 -4.09
CA LYS A 88 -2.30 -1.95 -3.03
C LYS A 88 -2.41 -1.19 -1.72
N ASN A 89 -1.70 -0.06 -1.57
CA ASN A 89 -1.67 0.72 -0.36
C ASN A 89 -2.82 1.74 -0.32
N SER A 90 -3.47 1.83 0.84
CA SER A 90 -4.51 2.82 1.11
C SER A 90 -4.49 3.15 2.59
N TYR A 91 -3.75 4.16 2.97
CA TYR A 91 -3.67 4.61 4.36
C TYR A 91 -3.54 6.13 4.45
N VAL A 92 -3.88 6.69 5.58
CA VAL A 92 -3.58 8.07 5.96
C VAL A 92 -3.11 8.03 7.41
N GLY A 93 -1.97 8.62 7.65
CA GLY A 93 -1.43 8.82 9.00
C GLY A 93 -0.94 10.26 9.15
N LYS A 94 -0.79 10.70 10.39
CA LYS A 94 -0.27 12.05 10.67
C LYS A 94 1.18 11.95 11.12
N TYR A 95 2.04 12.71 10.47
CA TYR A 95 3.44 12.88 10.84
C TYR A 95 3.80 14.35 10.88
N ASP A 96 4.28 14.77 12.02
CA ASP A 96 4.77 16.15 12.27
C ASP A 96 3.80 17.27 11.79
N GLY A 97 2.50 17.05 12.07
CA GLY A 97 1.42 17.98 11.73
C GLY A 97 0.81 17.82 10.33
N ILE A 98 1.47 17.10 9.41
CA ILE A 98 1.03 16.90 8.03
C ILE A 98 0.41 15.51 7.86
N ASP A 99 -0.70 15.42 7.16
CA ASP A 99 -1.29 14.13 6.80
C ASP A 99 -0.49 13.49 5.67
N ILE A 100 -0.07 12.24 5.88
CA ILE A 100 0.68 11.42 4.92
C ILE A 100 -0.24 10.32 4.41
N GLY A 101 -0.60 10.37 3.13
CA GLY A 101 -1.62 9.50 2.57
C GLY A 101 -1.20 8.75 1.31
N PHE A 102 -1.61 7.46 1.24
CA PHE A 102 -1.60 6.65 0.03
C PHE A 102 -3.00 6.45 -0.51
N THR A 103 -3.13 6.42 -1.83
CA THR A 103 -4.36 6.04 -2.52
C THR A 103 -4.12 4.82 -3.39
N GLN A 104 -4.92 3.77 -3.19
CA GLN A 104 -4.88 2.56 -3.99
C GLN A 104 -5.20 2.80 -5.46
N SER A 105 -4.75 1.91 -6.33
CA SER A 105 -5.07 1.97 -7.76
C SER A 105 -6.58 1.88 -8.03
N SER A 106 -7.07 2.68 -8.97
CA SER A 106 -8.43 2.61 -9.51
C SER A 106 -8.53 1.77 -10.79
N GLY A 107 -7.44 1.69 -11.57
CA GLY A 107 -7.42 1.06 -12.89
C GLY A 107 -7.39 -0.47 -12.86
N PHE A 108 -8.10 -1.14 -13.80
CA PHE A 108 -8.17 -2.60 -13.92
C PHE A 108 -7.17 -3.22 -14.90
N ASN A 109 -6.33 -2.40 -15.53
CA ASN A 109 -5.29 -2.89 -16.45
C ASN A 109 -3.91 -3.05 -15.80
N VAL A 110 -3.82 -2.82 -14.49
CA VAL A 110 -2.61 -2.96 -13.68
C VAL A 110 -2.91 -3.86 -12.48
N TYR A 111 -1.88 -4.36 -11.79
CA TYR A 111 -2.06 -5.10 -10.55
C TYR A 111 -2.75 -4.24 -9.46
N GLY A 112 -3.37 -4.87 -8.47
CA GLY A 112 -4.06 -4.14 -7.38
C GLY A 112 -5.04 -5.02 -6.61
N ASN A 113 -5.94 -4.40 -5.85
CA ASN A 113 -6.76 -5.07 -4.85
C ASN A 113 -8.11 -5.61 -5.37
N GLY A 114 -8.24 -5.91 -6.67
CA GLY A 114 -9.51 -6.40 -7.24
C GLY A 114 -10.65 -5.42 -6.99
N LYS A 115 -11.73 -5.86 -6.35
CA LYS A 115 -12.92 -5.02 -6.04
C LYS A 115 -12.65 -3.92 -5.00
N GLU A 116 -11.55 -4.00 -4.26
CA GLU A 116 -11.13 -2.97 -3.30
C GLU A 116 -10.26 -1.87 -3.96
N ARG A 117 -10.12 -1.90 -5.27
CA ARG A 117 -9.65 -0.74 -6.06
C ARG A 117 -10.58 0.43 -5.84
N GLY A 118 -10.09 1.65 -5.99
CA GLY A 118 -10.96 2.79 -5.74
C GLY A 118 -10.28 4.12 -5.92
N VAL A 119 -10.95 5.11 -5.44
CA VAL A 119 -10.52 6.52 -5.47
C VAL A 119 -10.56 7.07 -4.05
N ARG A 120 -9.76 8.08 -3.79
CA ARG A 120 -9.83 8.89 -2.57
C ARG A 120 -10.62 10.15 -2.87
N CYS A 121 -11.59 10.44 -2.01
CA CYS A 121 -12.40 11.65 -2.05
C CYS A 121 -11.86 12.64 -1.01
N PHE A 122 -11.95 13.92 -1.34
CA PHE A 122 -11.63 15.02 -0.45
C PHE A 122 -12.85 15.95 -0.39
N ILE A 123 -13.23 16.35 0.81
CA ILE A 123 -14.27 17.33 1.05
C ILE A 123 -13.61 18.52 1.73
N ILE A 124 -13.69 19.68 1.11
CA ILE A 124 -13.12 20.93 1.59
C ILE A 124 -14.26 21.91 1.77
N ASP A 125 -14.40 22.47 2.97
CA ASP A 125 -15.31 23.58 3.22
C ASP A 125 -14.61 24.90 2.87
N GLU A 126 -15.16 25.69 1.97
CA GLU A 126 -14.61 26.98 1.58
C GLU A 126 -14.58 28.00 2.73
N ASN A 127 -15.41 27.83 3.77
CA ASN A 127 -15.45 28.65 4.95
C ASN A 127 -14.42 28.23 6.03
N ASP A 128 -13.91 26.98 5.94
CA ASP A 128 -12.87 26.47 6.82
C ASP A 128 -11.90 25.56 6.04
N PRO A 129 -11.08 26.15 5.15
CA PRO A 129 -10.18 25.38 4.28
C PRO A 129 -9.00 24.72 5.02
N THR A 130 -8.86 24.99 6.32
CA THR A 130 -7.85 24.32 7.16
C THR A 130 -8.27 22.95 7.64
N ASN A 131 -9.57 22.67 7.61
CA ASN A 131 -10.15 21.36 7.92
C ASN A 131 -10.72 20.73 6.65
N TYR A 132 -10.28 19.52 6.36
CA TYR A 132 -10.84 18.75 5.25
C TYR A 132 -11.09 17.32 5.69
N GLU A 133 -12.02 16.68 5.04
CA GLU A 133 -12.28 15.26 5.22
C GLU A 133 -11.72 14.46 4.04
N THR A 134 -11.20 13.27 4.30
CA THR A 134 -10.81 12.36 3.23
C THR A 134 -11.21 10.93 3.55
N TYR A 135 -11.71 10.23 2.52
CA TYR A 135 -12.10 8.83 2.61
C TYR A 135 -11.94 8.14 1.24
N THR A 136 -11.92 6.82 1.25
CA THR A 136 -11.86 6.04 0.02
C THR A 136 -13.25 5.55 -0.38
N ARG A 137 -13.50 5.50 -1.70
CA ARG A 137 -14.63 4.78 -2.29
C ARG A 137 -14.08 3.68 -3.17
N THR A 138 -14.46 2.45 -2.85
CA THR A 138 -14.00 1.28 -3.60
C THR A 138 -14.93 0.97 -4.77
N TYR A 139 -14.42 0.25 -5.77
CA TYR A 139 -15.24 -0.27 -6.87
C TYR A 139 -16.42 -1.09 -6.36
N ARG A 140 -16.22 -1.89 -5.30
CA ARG A 140 -17.28 -2.64 -4.63
C ARG A 140 -18.42 -1.74 -4.13
N GLN A 141 -18.11 -0.54 -3.66
CA GLN A 141 -19.11 0.41 -3.13
C GLN A 141 -19.80 1.24 -4.22
N LEU A 142 -19.08 1.50 -5.33
CA LEU A 142 -19.58 2.39 -6.40
C LEU A 142 -20.30 1.63 -7.52
N CYS A 143 -19.97 0.36 -7.70
CA CYS A 143 -20.53 -0.50 -8.75
C CYS A 143 -20.97 -1.81 -8.14
N ASP A 144 -21.83 -2.58 -8.81
CA ASP A 144 -22.34 -3.89 -8.36
C ASP A 144 -21.24 -4.96 -8.19
N GLY A 145 -19.98 -4.55 -8.24
CA GLY A 145 -18.82 -5.35 -7.98
C GLY A 145 -18.60 -6.49 -8.99
N LYS A 146 -19.17 -6.41 -10.19
CA LYS A 146 -18.89 -7.36 -11.28
C LYS A 146 -17.51 -7.07 -11.85
N LEU A 147 -16.63 -8.05 -11.82
CA LEU A 147 -15.30 -7.96 -12.43
C LEU A 147 -15.36 -8.42 -13.88
N HIS A 148 -14.79 -7.64 -14.80
CA HIS A 148 -14.69 -8.00 -16.22
C HIS A 148 -13.67 -9.13 -16.45
N LYS A 149 -12.63 -9.21 -15.62
CA LYS A 149 -11.55 -10.19 -15.71
C LYS A 149 -11.30 -10.85 -14.34
N PRO A 150 -12.22 -11.65 -13.81
CA PRO A 150 -12.17 -12.13 -12.42
C PRO A 150 -10.90 -12.94 -12.10
N VAL A 151 -10.43 -13.77 -13.06
CA VAL A 151 -9.20 -14.54 -12.87
C VAL A 151 -7.98 -13.64 -12.81
N TYR A 152 -7.88 -12.68 -13.72
CA TYR A 152 -6.79 -11.69 -13.71
C TYR A 152 -6.78 -10.88 -12.40
N ASP A 153 -7.94 -10.42 -11.94
CA ASP A 153 -8.04 -9.65 -10.71
C ASP A 153 -7.67 -10.46 -9.47
N ALA A 154 -8.03 -11.74 -9.44
CA ALA A 154 -7.63 -12.66 -8.38
C ALA A 154 -6.10 -12.86 -8.36
N LEU A 155 -5.49 -13.09 -9.52
CA LEU A 155 -4.04 -13.22 -9.66
C LEU A 155 -3.32 -11.90 -9.31
N ALA A 156 -3.80 -10.78 -9.83
CA ALA A 156 -3.20 -9.45 -9.57
C ALA A 156 -3.23 -9.08 -8.08
N LYS A 157 -4.26 -9.52 -7.35
CA LYS A 157 -4.37 -9.29 -5.90
C LYS A 157 -3.27 -10.02 -5.12
N VAL A 158 -2.95 -11.26 -5.50
CA VAL A 158 -1.95 -12.07 -4.79
C VAL A 158 -0.53 -11.92 -5.36
N MET A 159 -0.37 -11.26 -6.50
CA MET A 159 0.94 -11.05 -7.12
C MET A 159 1.89 -10.33 -6.17
N PRO A 160 3.10 -10.89 -5.95
CA PRO A 160 4.13 -10.20 -5.17
C PRO A 160 4.66 -8.98 -5.95
N THR A 161 4.90 -7.89 -5.26
CA THR A 161 5.40 -6.64 -5.86
C THR A 161 6.90 -6.47 -5.69
N THR A 162 7.53 -7.29 -4.83
CA THR A 162 8.98 -7.33 -4.64
C THR A 162 9.51 -8.76 -4.64
N MET A 163 10.82 -8.93 -4.91
CA MET A 163 11.47 -10.24 -4.83
C MET A 163 11.42 -10.85 -3.43
N ASP A 164 11.46 -10.02 -2.38
CA ASP A 164 11.39 -10.52 -1.00
C ASP A 164 9.99 -11.03 -0.63
N MET A 165 8.94 -10.51 -1.27
CA MET A 165 7.59 -11.09 -1.21
C MET A 165 7.47 -12.35 -2.08
N ALA A 166 8.14 -12.40 -3.24
CA ALA A 166 8.07 -13.52 -4.19
C ALA A 166 8.78 -14.77 -3.68
N LYS A 167 9.97 -14.64 -3.08
CA LYS A 167 10.80 -15.77 -2.62
C LYS A 167 10.05 -16.81 -1.76
N PRO A 168 9.33 -16.44 -0.69
CA PRO A 168 8.59 -17.41 0.11
C PRO A 168 7.44 -18.07 -0.66
N MET A 169 6.81 -17.36 -1.61
CA MET A 169 5.77 -17.92 -2.45
C MET A 169 6.33 -18.96 -3.42
N ILE A 170 7.48 -18.66 -4.05
CA ILE A 170 8.20 -19.57 -4.94
C ILE A 170 8.65 -20.83 -4.17
N ALA A 171 9.26 -20.65 -3.01
CA ALA A 171 9.70 -21.76 -2.17
C ALA A 171 8.54 -22.70 -1.78
N LYS A 172 7.39 -22.13 -1.42
CA LYS A 172 6.18 -22.90 -1.13
C LYS A 172 5.66 -23.66 -2.35
N ALA A 173 5.61 -23.02 -3.53
CA ALA A 173 5.19 -23.66 -4.77
C ALA A 173 6.10 -24.82 -5.15
N VAL A 174 7.42 -24.63 -5.08
CA VAL A 174 8.42 -25.69 -5.32
C VAL A 174 8.24 -26.85 -4.33
N GLY A 175 8.04 -26.56 -3.05
CA GLY A 175 7.77 -27.59 -2.04
C GLY A 175 6.53 -28.43 -2.34
N ILE A 176 5.46 -27.80 -2.79
CA ILE A 176 4.22 -28.50 -3.20
C ILE A 176 4.49 -29.41 -4.41
N ILE A 177 5.21 -28.92 -5.42
CA ILE A 177 5.55 -29.72 -6.62
C ILE A 177 6.38 -30.94 -6.23
N ILE A 178 7.38 -30.78 -5.38
CA ILE A 178 8.22 -31.91 -4.88
C ILE A 178 7.35 -32.93 -4.12
N ALA A 179 6.43 -32.47 -3.27
CA ALA A 179 5.56 -33.35 -2.52
C ALA A 179 4.61 -34.16 -3.45
N ILE A 180 4.04 -33.50 -4.47
CA ILE A 180 3.20 -34.17 -5.47
C ILE A 180 4.01 -35.21 -6.24
N ALA A 181 5.21 -34.86 -6.70
CA ALA A 181 6.10 -35.81 -7.41
C ALA A 181 6.45 -37.02 -6.54
N ALA A 182 6.76 -36.82 -5.27
CA ALA A 182 7.04 -37.91 -4.33
C ALA A 182 5.81 -38.83 -4.15
N ILE A 183 4.61 -38.30 -4.03
CA ILE A 183 3.38 -39.05 -3.93
C ILE A 183 3.14 -39.91 -5.20
N ILE A 184 3.35 -39.32 -6.39
CA ILE A 184 3.21 -40.06 -7.66
C ILE A 184 4.20 -41.23 -7.71
N VAL A 185 5.46 -41.01 -7.36
CA VAL A 185 6.49 -42.06 -7.32
C VAL A 185 6.12 -43.19 -6.34
N ILE A 186 5.59 -42.86 -5.19
CA ILE A 186 5.12 -43.85 -4.21
C ILE A 186 3.96 -44.66 -4.79
N LEU A 187 2.93 -43.99 -5.32
CA LEU A 187 1.76 -44.68 -5.91
C LEU A 187 2.13 -45.60 -7.06
N THR A 188 3.07 -45.20 -7.92
CA THR A 188 3.54 -46.05 -9.06
C THR A 188 4.36 -47.26 -8.64
N LYS A 189 4.87 -47.29 -7.40
CA LYS A 189 5.59 -48.48 -6.85
C LYS A 189 4.63 -49.50 -6.22
N PHE A 190 3.42 -49.12 -5.91
CA PHE A 190 2.41 -49.97 -5.28
C PHE A 190 1.29 -50.39 -6.25
N LEU A 191 1.35 -49.97 -7.51
CA LEU A 191 0.55 -50.43 -8.64
C LEU A 191 1.38 -51.34 -9.55
#